data_d36e7f6951c6c45692561091a8c0f4ae
#
_entry.id   d36e7f6951c6c45692561091a8c0f4ae
#
_cell.length_a   1.000
_cell.length_b   1.000
_cell.length_c   1.000
_cell.angle_alpha   90.00
_cell.angle_beta   90.00
_cell.angle_gamma   90.00
#
_symmetry.space_group_name_H-M   'P 1'
#
loop_
_entity.id
_entity.type
_entity.pdbx_description
1 polymer ?
#
loop_
_entity_poly.entity_id
_entity_poly.type
_entity_poly.pdbx_seq_one_letter_code
_entity_poly.pdbx_strand_id
1 'polypeptide(L)'
;MIESRDATRLDDLLADDVEFRSPAVYKPQQGKALTTLYLTGAITVLGPTVRYLAQWYDQSSAVLEFEAELQGKYVQGVDLLRWNQDGKLTGITVLVRPLSGLQQLIRQMTGLVAPDATGPAVTT
;
A
#
# COMPACT_ATOMS: atom_id res chain seq x y z
N MET A 1 8.52 4.90 6.23
CA MET A 1 7.10 4.63 6.54
C MET A 1 6.84 3.14 6.68
N ILE A 2 6.81 2.41 5.58
CA ILE A 2 6.51 0.98 5.61
C ILE A 2 7.61 0.19 6.29
N GLU A 3 8.84 0.65 6.15
CA GLU A 3 9.99 -0.03 6.70
C GLU A 3 9.91 -0.20 8.22
N SER A 4 9.30 0.73 8.92
CA SER A 4 9.20 0.67 10.37
C SER A 4 8.17 -0.35 10.84
N ARG A 5 7.24 -0.74 9.97
CA ARG A 5 6.11 -1.61 10.30
C ARG A 5 5.26 -1.07 11.44
N ASP A 6 5.36 0.23 11.68
CA ASP A 6 4.63 0.88 12.76
C ASP A 6 3.47 1.68 12.17
N ALA A 7 2.32 1.03 12.09
CA ALA A 7 1.13 1.62 11.49
C ALA A 7 0.59 2.80 12.30
N THR A 8 0.96 2.91 13.58
CA THR A 8 0.47 4.02 14.39
C THR A 8 1.05 5.36 13.96
N ARG A 9 2.17 5.34 13.23
CA ARG A 9 2.80 6.57 12.75
C ARG A 9 2.23 7.07 11.45
N LEU A 10 1.35 6.32 10.82
CA LEU A 10 0.76 6.72 9.55
C LEU A 10 -0.03 8.02 9.67
N ASP A 11 -0.69 8.21 10.81
CA ASP A 11 -1.49 9.42 11.01
C ASP A 11 -0.65 10.69 10.86
N ASP A 12 0.59 10.65 11.32
CA ASP A 12 1.49 11.81 11.22
C ASP A 12 2.05 11.99 9.82
N LEU A 13 2.09 10.94 9.03
CA LEU A 13 2.70 10.97 7.70
C LEU A 13 1.74 11.35 6.60
N LEU A 14 0.45 11.13 6.79
CA LEU A 14 -0.55 11.31 5.74
C LEU A 14 -1.19 12.68 5.80
N ALA A 15 -1.36 13.32 4.65
CA ALA A 15 -2.16 14.51 4.54
C ALA A 15 -3.65 14.15 4.70
N ASP A 16 -4.46 15.11 5.13
CA ASP A 16 -5.89 14.85 5.31
C ASP A 16 -6.57 14.46 4.00
N ASP A 17 -6.09 15.00 2.88
CA ASP A 17 -6.65 14.77 1.57
C ASP A 17 -5.89 13.70 0.77
N VAL A 18 -5.13 12.85 1.43
CA VAL A 18 -4.35 11.82 0.76
C VAL A 18 -5.22 10.91 -0.10
N GLU A 19 -4.68 10.52 -1.27
CA GLU A 19 -5.35 9.60 -2.17
C GLU A 19 -4.52 8.33 -2.28
N PHE A 20 -5.17 7.19 -2.08
CA PHE A 20 -4.52 5.88 -2.18
C PHE A 20 -5.05 5.12 -3.38
N ARG A 21 -4.16 4.66 -4.25
CA ARG A 21 -4.51 3.85 -5.42
C ARG A 21 -3.96 2.45 -5.23
N SER A 22 -4.88 1.53 -4.99
CA SER A 22 -4.57 0.13 -4.76
C SER A 22 -4.36 -0.61 -6.08
N PRO A 23 -3.51 -1.65 -6.11
CA PRO A 23 -3.36 -2.44 -7.32
C PRO A 23 -4.57 -3.33 -7.62
N ALA A 24 -5.51 -3.42 -6.68
CA ALA A 24 -6.66 -4.32 -6.80
C ALA A 24 -7.96 -3.62 -7.19
N VAL A 25 -8.06 -2.31 -6.97
CA VAL A 25 -9.31 -1.58 -7.14
C VAL A 25 -9.08 -0.37 -8.04
N TYR A 26 -9.92 -0.23 -9.06
CA TYR A 26 -9.78 0.88 -10.00
C TYR A 26 -10.00 2.25 -9.34
N LYS A 27 -11.02 2.34 -8.49
CA LYS A 27 -11.40 3.63 -7.90
C LYS A 27 -10.43 4.02 -6.77
N PRO A 28 -9.85 5.22 -6.82
CA PRO A 28 -8.97 5.68 -5.74
C PRO A 28 -9.71 5.77 -4.40
N GLN A 29 -8.98 5.50 -3.33
CA GLN A 29 -9.50 5.62 -1.98
C GLN A 29 -9.11 6.99 -1.45
N GLN A 30 -10.09 7.77 -1.02
CA GLN A 30 -9.88 9.17 -0.63
C GLN A 30 -9.83 9.32 0.87
N GLY A 31 -8.85 10.11 1.34
CA GLY A 31 -8.82 10.55 2.71
C GLY A 31 -7.95 9.71 3.61
N LYS A 32 -7.60 10.33 4.74
CA LYS A 32 -6.64 9.76 5.67
C LYS A 32 -7.14 8.48 6.35
N ALA A 33 -8.40 8.46 6.75
CA ALA A 33 -8.94 7.32 7.49
C ALA A 33 -8.94 6.06 6.64
N LEU A 34 -9.43 6.17 5.41
CA LEU A 34 -9.50 5.02 4.50
C LEU A 34 -8.10 4.58 4.06
N THR A 35 -7.23 5.54 3.78
CA THR A 35 -5.85 5.24 3.40
C THR A 35 -5.12 4.53 4.54
N THR A 36 -5.30 4.98 5.78
CA THR A 36 -4.70 4.33 6.93
C THR A 36 -5.15 2.88 7.05
N LEU A 37 -6.44 2.63 6.83
CA LEU A 37 -6.99 1.29 6.90
C LEU A 37 -6.29 0.35 5.89
N TYR A 38 -6.18 0.78 4.63
CA TYR A 38 -5.58 -0.05 3.59
C TYR A 38 -4.07 -0.22 3.79
N LEU A 39 -3.37 0.84 4.19
CA LEU A 39 -1.93 0.73 4.44
C LEU A 39 -1.62 -0.16 5.62
N THR A 40 -2.43 -0.10 6.67
CA THR A 40 -2.25 -0.97 7.83
C THR A 40 -2.38 -2.43 7.41
N GLY A 41 -3.37 -2.74 6.57
CA GLY A 41 -3.52 -4.08 6.04
C GLY A 41 -2.31 -4.51 5.22
N ALA A 42 -1.84 -3.64 4.34
CA ALA A 42 -0.68 -3.93 3.50
C ALA A 42 0.58 -4.17 4.34
N ILE A 43 0.81 -3.34 5.35
CA ILE A 43 1.95 -3.49 6.24
C ILE A 43 1.88 -4.82 6.98
N THR A 44 0.70 -5.20 7.44
CA THR A 44 0.50 -6.46 8.15
C THR A 44 0.81 -7.66 7.27
N VAL A 45 0.37 -7.63 6.01
CA VAL A 45 0.54 -8.76 5.09
C VAL A 45 1.95 -8.80 4.51
N LEU A 46 2.47 -7.67 4.05
CA LEU A 46 3.77 -7.62 3.36
C LEU A 46 4.94 -7.51 4.33
N GLY A 47 4.73 -6.83 5.47
CA GLY A 47 5.81 -6.50 6.38
C GLY A 47 6.71 -7.64 6.81
N PRO A 48 6.17 -8.83 7.12
CA PRO A 48 7.02 -9.92 7.58
C PRO A 48 8.12 -10.34 6.60
N THR A 49 7.89 -10.19 5.28
CA THR A 49 8.84 -10.65 4.27
C THR A 49 9.31 -9.56 3.33
N VAL A 50 8.80 -8.33 3.46
CA VAL A 50 9.11 -7.28 2.51
C VAL A 50 10.60 -6.91 2.55
N ARG A 51 11.19 -6.70 1.36
CA ARG A 51 12.54 -6.17 1.21
C ARG A 51 12.50 -5.06 0.20
N TYR A 52 13.12 -3.93 0.53
CA TYR A 52 13.23 -2.81 -0.41
C TYR A 52 14.50 -2.98 -1.21
N LEU A 53 14.37 -2.94 -2.54
CA LEU A 53 15.46 -3.24 -3.46
C LEU A 53 16.12 -1.98 -3.99
N ALA A 54 15.32 -0.93 -4.25
CA ALA A 54 15.83 0.31 -4.83
C ALA A 54 14.86 1.43 -4.55
N GLN A 55 15.36 2.66 -4.65
CA GLN A 55 14.51 3.83 -4.47
C GLN A 55 15.03 4.97 -5.30
N TRP A 56 14.10 5.74 -5.84
CA TRP A 56 14.38 6.91 -6.67
C TRP A 56 13.58 8.09 -6.13
N TYR A 57 14.20 9.26 -6.09
CA TYR A 57 13.58 10.45 -5.50
C TYR A 57 13.65 11.64 -6.43
N ASP A 58 12.66 12.53 -6.28
CA ASP A 58 12.82 13.93 -6.67
C ASP A 58 12.37 14.80 -5.48
N GLN A 59 12.11 16.10 -5.73
CA GLN A 59 11.83 17.02 -4.63
C GLN A 59 10.53 16.73 -3.88
N SER A 60 9.57 16.11 -4.54
CA SER A 60 8.25 15.93 -3.95
C SER A 60 7.66 14.54 -4.23
N SER A 61 8.48 13.62 -4.70
CA SER A 61 8.00 12.26 -4.96
C SER A 61 9.10 11.24 -4.82
N ALA A 62 8.70 9.98 -4.71
CA ALA A 62 9.64 8.87 -4.64
C ALA A 62 9.03 7.62 -5.25
N VAL A 63 9.89 6.73 -5.71
CA VAL A 63 9.52 5.40 -6.17
C VAL A 63 10.31 4.40 -5.34
N LEU A 64 9.63 3.50 -4.65
CA LEU A 64 10.27 2.47 -3.83
C LEU A 64 9.95 1.10 -4.43
N GLU A 65 10.99 0.41 -4.89
CA GLU A 65 10.83 -0.96 -5.42
C GLU A 65 10.98 -1.95 -4.27
N PHE A 66 10.08 -2.92 -4.22
CA PHE A 66 10.12 -3.92 -3.15
C PHE A 66 9.81 -5.30 -3.69
N GLU A 67 10.14 -6.31 -2.89
CA GLU A 67 9.70 -7.68 -3.11
C GLU A 67 9.28 -8.29 -1.78
N ALA A 68 8.45 -9.33 -1.84
CA ALA A 68 7.99 -10.04 -0.66
C ALA A 68 7.54 -11.44 -1.08
N GLU A 69 7.28 -12.28 -0.08
CA GLU A 69 6.74 -13.62 -0.31
C GLU A 69 5.50 -13.80 0.56
N LEU A 70 4.40 -14.24 -0.06
CA LEU A 70 3.12 -14.40 0.61
C LEU A 70 2.68 -15.85 0.47
N GLN A 71 2.89 -16.65 1.53
CA GLN A 71 2.55 -18.07 1.55
C GLN A 71 3.09 -18.79 0.30
N GLY A 72 4.37 -18.58 0.02
CA GLY A 72 5.04 -19.22 -1.10
C GLY A 72 4.87 -18.52 -2.44
N LYS A 73 4.10 -17.44 -2.51
CA LYS A 73 3.91 -16.68 -3.74
C LYS A 73 4.79 -15.44 -3.74
N TYR A 74 5.60 -15.30 -4.76
CA TYR A 74 6.46 -14.13 -4.91
C TYR A 74 5.66 -12.93 -5.36
N VAL A 75 5.94 -11.78 -4.76
CA VAL A 75 5.41 -10.50 -5.23
C VAL A 75 6.55 -9.52 -5.40
N GLN A 76 6.43 -8.68 -6.41
CA GLN A 76 7.33 -7.55 -6.65
C GLN A 76 6.47 -6.34 -6.97
N GLY A 77 6.84 -5.20 -6.44
CA GLY A 77 6.05 -4.02 -6.73
C GLY A 77 6.81 -2.75 -6.54
N VAL A 78 6.10 -1.65 -6.78
CA VAL A 78 6.62 -0.32 -6.53
C VAL A 78 5.55 0.50 -5.82
N ASP A 79 6.01 1.33 -4.89
CA ASP A 79 5.19 2.36 -4.27
C ASP A 79 5.56 3.69 -4.93
N LEU A 80 4.57 4.37 -5.49
CA LEU A 80 4.74 5.72 -6.03
C LEU A 80 4.21 6.69 -4.98
N LEU A 81 5.09 7.50 -4.41
CA LEU A 81 4.75 8.39 -3.30
C LEU A 81 4.85 9.85 -3.73
N ARG A 82 3.89 10.66 -3.31
CA ARG A 82 3.94 12.10 -3.50
C ARG A 82 3.62 12.78 -2.18
N TRP A 83 4.28 13.94 -1.94
CA TRP A 83 4.05 14.68 -0.71
C TRP A 83 3.95 16.18 -0.99
N ASN A 84 3.39 16.90 -0.02
CA ASN A 84 3.20 18.34 -0.11
C ASN A 84 4.36 19.07 0.57
N GLN A 85 4.25 20.40 0.65
CA GLN A 85 5.31 21.24 1.22
C GLN A 85 5.53 20.97 2.71
N ASP A 86 4.53 20.45 3.40
CA ASP A 86 4.65 20.10 4.81
C ASP A 86 5.25 18.71 5.01
N GLY A 87 5.61 18.03 3.94
CA GLY A 87 6.17 16.68 4.03
C GLY A 87 5.14 15.59 4.27
N LYS A 88 3.85 15.91 4.11
CA LYS A 88 2.79 14.93 4.29
C LYS A 88 2.47 14.26 2.96
N LEU A 89 2.24 12.96 2.99
CA LEU A 89 1.92 12.19 1.78
C LEU A 89 0.54 12.57 1.27
N THR A 90 0.48 12.98 0.00
CA THR A 90 -0.77 13.35 -0.67
C THR A 90 -1.21 12.30 -1.67
N GLY A 91 -0.29 11.45 -2.13
CA GLY A 91 -0.63 10.40 -3.07
C GLY A 91 0.22 9.17 -2.83
N ILE A 92 -0.41 8.01 -2.85
CA ILE A 92 0.26 6.72 -2.74
C ILE A 92 -0.38 5.80 -3.78
N THR A 93 0.43 5.32 -4.72
CA THR A 93 -0.03 4.35 -5.72
C THR A 93 0.84 3.11 -5.61
N VAL A 94 0.22 1.94 -5.56
CA VAL A 94 0.94 0.67 -5.42
C VAL A 94 0.70 -0.17 -6.66
N LEU A 95 1.78 -0.64 -7.29
CA LEU A 95 1.74 -1.55 -8.43
C LEU A 95 2.40 -2.86 -8.02
N VAL A 96 1.78 -3.99 -8.35
CA VAL A 96 2.25 -5.31 -7.91
C VAL A 96 2.17 -6.31 -9.06
N ARG A 97 3.20 -7.12 -9.17
CA ARG A 97 3.28 -8.23 -10.10
C ARG A 97 3.82 -9.49 -9.39
N PRO A 98 3.70 -10.69 -9.93
CA PRO A 98 2.81 -11.07 -11.05
C PRO A 98 1.37 -11.24 -10.58
N LEU A 99 0.49 -11.59 -11.50
CA LEU A 99 -0.94 -11.73 -11.17
C LEU A 99 -1.18 -12.69 -10.01
N SER A 100 -0.51 -13.83 -9.98
CA SER A 100 -0.71 -14.81 -8.91
C SER A 100 -0.31 -14.23 -7.54
N GLY A 101 0.76 -13.46 -7.48
CA GLY A 101 1.17 -12.79 -6.26
C GLY A 101 0.19 -11.72 -5.83
N LEU A 102 -0.30 -10.94 -6.80
CA LEU A 102 -1.32 -9.93 -6.52
C LEU A 102 -2.60 -10.58 -5.99
N GLN A 103 -3.03 -11.69 -6.57
CA GLN A 103 -4.21 -12.40 -6.09
C GLN A 103 -4.02 -12.89 -4.66
N GLN A 104 -2.84 -13.36 -4.32
CA GLN A 104 -2.54 -13.79 -2.95
C GLN A 104 -2.60 -12.61 -1.98
N LEU A 105 -2.04 -11.47 -2.38
CA LEU A 105 -2.08 -10.25 -1.57
C LEU A 105 -3.54 -9.85 -1.30
N ILE A 106 -4.36 -9.85 -2.34
CA ILE A 106 -5.77 -9.50 -2.20
C ILE A 106 -6.48 -10.43 -1.22
N ARG A 107 -6.25 -11.74 -1.35
CA ARG A 107 -6.88 -12.71 -0.45
C ARG A 107 -6.51 -12.45 1.01
N GLN A 108 -5.24 -12.19 1.28
CA GLN A 108 -4.79 -11.98 2.66
C GLN A 108 -5.29 -10.66 3.22
N MET A 109 -5.33 -9.60 2.40
CA MET A 109 -5.84 -8.32 2.86
C MET A 109 -7.35 -8.32 3.06
N THR A 110 -8.07 -9.08 2.25
CA THR A 110 -9.53 -9.16 2.36
C THR A 110 -9.96 -9.58 3.76
N GLY A 111 -9.28 -10.54 4.34
CA GLY A 111 -9.63 -11.02 5.68
C GLY A 111 -9.32 -10.04 6.78
N LEU A 112 -8.45 -9.05 6.52
CA LEU A 112 -8.01 -8.12 7.55
C LEU A 112 -8.75 -6.79 7.51
N VAL A 113 -9.07 -6.29 6.31
CA VAL A 113 -9.49 -4.91 6.15
C VAL A 113 -10.97 -4.71 6.44
N ALA A 114 -11.83 -5.39 5.72
CA ALA A 114 -13.27 -5.20 5.88
C ALA A 114 -14.00 -6.40 5.31
N PRO A 115 -14.20 -7.44 6.10
CA PRO A 115 -14.87 -8.65 5.61
C PRO A 115 -16.21 -8.38 4.94
N ASP A 116 -16.98 -7.44 5.46
CA ASP A 116 -18.32 -7.15 4.94
C ASP A 116 -18.30 -6.38 3.64
N ALA A 117 -17.25 -5.62 3.39
CA ALA A 117 -17.18 -4.72 2.26
C ALA A 117 -16.24 -5.21 1.16
N THR A 118 -15.62 -6.36 1.33
CA THR A 118 -14.51 -6.75 0.47
C THR A 118 -14.91 -7.47 -0.79
N GLY A 119 -16.04 -8.17 -0.80
CA GLY A 119 -16.40 -8.98 -1.94
C GLY A 119 -16.38 -8.21 -3.26
N PRO A 120 -17.26 -7.23 -3.45
CA PRO A 120 -17.29 -6.50 -4.73
C PRO A 120 -16.04 -5.68 -4.99
N ALA A 121 -15.50 -5.03 -3.97
CA ALA A 121 -14.34 -4.16 -4.14
C ALA A 121 -13.09 -4.93 -4.52
N VAL A 122 -12.93 -6.12 -3.98
CA VAL A 122 -11.73 -6.92 -4.21
C VAL A 122 -11.76 -7.61 -5.56
N THR A 123 -12.94 -7.91 -6.08
CA THR A 123 -13.07 -8.64 -7.33
C THR A 123 -12.99 -7.75 -8.55
N THR A 124 -13.05 -6.46 -8.40
CA THR A 124 -12.90 -5.56 -9.53
C THR A 124 -11.46 -5.18 -9.72
#